data_4ecd1706d3e8b9e0e624c2d4c226dabe
#
_entry.id   4ecd1706d3e8b9e0e624c2d4c226dabe
#
_cell.length_a   1.000
_cell.length_b   1.000
_cell.length_c   1.000
_cell.angle_alpha   90.00
_cell.angle_beta   90.00
_cell.angle_gamma   90.00
#
_symmetry.space_group_name_H-M   'P 1'
#
loop_
_entity.id
_entity.type
_entity.pdbx_description
1 polymer ?
#
loop_
_entity_poly.entity_id
_entity_poly.type
_entity_poly.pdbx_seq_one_letter_code
_entity_poly.pdbx_strand_id
1 'polypeptide(L)'
;MSAKLFELTEKPLSQDDILRRVSRFDCGGVVTFAGTVRGATATGNGARETDFLVYEAYVPMAEKMMARIGAEIQERWPLVKGVSILHRIGRCEIEEPTVLIAVATPHRNDGCFEACRYAIERLKEIVPIWKQENWTDGEVWVEGPRQPELDVSTPNQPPT
;
A
#
# COMPACT_ATOMS: atom_id res chain seq x y z
N MET A 1 -14.65 18.71 -7.56
CA MET A 1 -13.25 18.26 -7.71
C MET A 1 -13.20 16.75 -7.63
N SER A 2 -12.51 16.11 -8.56
CA SER A 2 -12.31 14.66 -8.48
C SER A 2 -11.37 14.33 -7.33
N ALA A 3 -11.64 13.25 -6.59
CA ALA A 3 -10.77 12.76 -5.55
C ALA A 3 -9.43 12.28 -6.15
N LYS A 4 -8.34 12.44 -5.40
CA LYS A 4 -7.03 11.92 -5.81
C LYS A 4 -7.08 10.39 -5.91
N LEU A 5 -6.51 9.84 -6.97
CA LEU A 5 -6.39 8.40 -7.14
C LEU A 5 -5.22 7.79 -6.35
N PHE A 6 -4.18 8.57 -6.14
CA PHE A 6 -2.95 8.16 -5.45
C PHE A 6 -2.67 9.14 -4.31
N GLU A 7 -2.82 8.68 -3.07
CA GLU A 7 -2.82 9.59 -1.92
C GLU A 7 -2.23 8.93 -0.68
N LEU A 8 -1.39 9.70 0.03
CA LEU A 8 -1.01 9.40 1.41
C LEU A 8 -1.81 10.29 2.36
N THR A 9 -2.28 9.73 3.47
CA THR A 9 -3.14 10.43 4.42
C THR A 9 -2.95 9.96 5.86
N GLU A 10 -3.10 10.87 6.79
CA GLU A 10 -3.18 10.53 8.23
C GLU A 10 -4.58 10.08 8.66
N LYS A 11 -5.57 10.26 7.80
CA LYS A 11 -6.96 9.87 8.09
C LYS A 11 -7.17 8.38 7.91
N PRO A 12 -8.08 7.75 8.67
CA PRO A 12 -8.48 6.37 8.43
C PRO A 12 -8.91 6.14 6.99
N LEU A 13 -8.48 5.01 6.41
CA LEU A 13 -8.84 4.62 5.06
C LEU A 13 -10.24 3.98 5.04
N SER A 14 -10.99 4.27 3.96
CA SER A 14 -12.34 3.73 3.74
C SER A 14 -12.39 2.92 2.45
N GLN A 15 -12.85 1.67 2.56
CA GLN A 15 -13.06 0.81 1.39
C GLN A 15 -14.16 1.36 0.46
N ASP A 16 -15.20 1.94 1.02
CA ASP A 16 -16.25 2.57 0.23
C ASP A 16 -15.74 3.77 -0.55
N ASP A 17 -14.84 4.53 0.05
CA ASP A 17 -14.23 5.68 -0.63
C ASP A 17 -13.36 5.24 -1.81
N ILE A 18 -12.46 4.28 -1.61
CA ILE A 18 -11.60 3.83 -2.72
C ILE A 18 -12.41 3.16 -3.83
N LEU A 19 -13.47 2.43 -3.49
CA LEU A 19 -14.37 1.84 -4.47
C LEU A 19 -15.01 2.92 -5.36
N ARG A 20 -15.50 4.00 -4.75
CA ARG A 20 -16.06 5.15 -5.50
C ARG A 20 -15.04 5.82 -6.41
N ARG A 21 -13.78 5.91 -6.00
CA ARG A 21 -12.70 6.55 -6.80
C ARG A 21 -12.43 5.83 -8.13
N VAL A 22 -12.61 4.52 -8.18
CA VAL A 22 -12.35 3.70 -9.38
C VAL A 22 -13.59 3.28 -10.13
N SER A 23 -14.79 3.41 -9.54
CA SER A 23 -16.05 3.00 -10.16
C SER A 23 -16.34 3.78 -11.43
N ARG A 24 -16.71 3.06 -12.49
CA ARG A 24 -17.07 3.62 -13.79
C ARG A 24 -18.28 2.90 -14.33
N PHE A 25 -19.09 3.60 -15.16
CA PHE A 25 -20.32 3.03 -15.71
C PHE A 25 -20.06 1.81 -16.62
N ASP A 26 -18.86 1.71 -17.20
CA ASP A 26 -18.47 0.64 -18.12
C ASP A 26 -17.63 -0.46 -17.44
N CYS A 27 -17.52 -0.45 -16.12
CA CYS A 27 -16.78 -1.45 -15.34
C CYS A 27 -17.74 -2.25 -14.46
N GLY A 28 -17.76 -3.57 -14.67
CA GLY A 28 -18.54 -4.52 -13.88
C GLY A 28 -17.73 -5.27 -12.82
N GLY A 29 -16.39 -5.13 -12.80
CA GLY A 29 -15.52 -5.78 -11.84
C GLY A 29 -14.57 -4.79 -11.15
N VAL A 30 -14.55 -4.84 -9.81
CA VAL A 30 -13.56 -4.11 -9.02
C VAL A 30 -12.93 -5.08 -8.01
N VAL A 31 -11.61 -5.15 -8.01
CA VAL A 31 -10.85 -5.89 -7.00
C VAL A 31 -10.23 -4.88 -6.04
N THR A 32 -10.39 -5.12 -4.75
CA THR A 32 -9.76 -4.33 -3.70
C THR A 32 -8.83 -5.20 -2.87
N PHE A 33 -7.67 -4.66 -2.53
CA PHE A 33 -6.76 -5.23 -1.54
C PHE A 33 -6.67 -4.28 -0.36
N ALA A 34 -6.78 -4.81 0.85
CA ALA A 34 -6.56 -4.08 2.07
C ALA A 34 -5.42 -4.73 2.87
N GLY A 35 -4.35 -3.98 3.12
CA GLY A 35 -3.32 -4.37 4.08
C GLY A 35 -3.67 -3.81 5.45
N THR A 36 -3.67 -4.64 6.49
CA THR A 36 -4.02 -4.26 7.86
C THR A 36 -2.88 -4.48 8.83
N VAL A 37 -2.93 -3.85 9.98
CA VAL A 37 -1.94 -4.03 11.04
C VAL A 37 -2.18 -5.36 11.76
N ARG A 38 -1.17 -6.23 11.77
CA ARG A 38 -1.22 -7.50 12.52
C ARG A 38 -0.81 -7.29 13.97
N GLY A 39 -1.58 -7.85 14.90
CA GLY A 39 -1.25 -7.85 16.33
C GLY A 39 -0.17 -8.85 16.73
N ALA A 40 0.11 -9.84 15.90
CA ALA A 40 1.13 -10.85 16.17
C ALA A 40 1.87 -11.22 14.89
N THR A 41 3.20 -11.38 15.01
CA THR A 41 4.05 -11.80 13.90
C THR A 41 4.88 -13.01 14.33
N ALA A 42 4.80 -14.10 13.55
CA ALA A 42 5.63 -15.27 13.78
C ALA A 42 7.11 -14.94 13.52
N THR A 43 7.96 -15.31 14.43
CA THR A 43 9.42 -15.19 14.31
C THR A 43 10.07 -16.56 14.49
N GLY A 44 11.36 -16.70 14.15
CA GLY A 44 12.11 -17.94 14.35
C GLY A 44 12.17 -18.45 15.79
N ASN A 45 11.87 -17.59 16.77
CA ASN A 45 11.87 -17.89 18.20
C ASN A 45 10.49 -17.79 18.88
N GLY A 46 9.41 -17.87 18.11
CA GLY A 46 8.03 -17.75 18.61
C GLY A 46 7.26 -16.63 17.92
N ALA A 47 6.26 -16.07 18.58
CA ALA A 47 5.48 -14.95 18.09
C ALA A 47 5.86 -13.66 18.83
N ARG A 48 5.94 -12.55 18.09
CA ARG A 48 6.07 -11.20 18.64
C ARG A 48 4.73 -10.49 18.59
N GLU A 49 4.37 -9.82 19.67
CA GLU A 49 3.18 -9.00 19.72
C GLU A 49 3.50 -7.57 19.33
N THR A 50 2.72 -7.04 18.40
CA THR A 50 2.78 -5.66 17.95
C THR A 50 1.73 -4.85 18.71
N ASP A 51 2.14 -3.71 19.26
CA ASP A 51 1.24 -2.78 19.95
C ASP A 51 0.57 -1.84 18.93
N PHE A 52 1.39 -1.20 18.11
CA PHE A 52 0.93 -0.36 16.98
C PHE A 52 2.05 -0.22 15.94
N LEU A 53 1.69 0.28 14.75
CA LEU A 53 2.66 0.66 13.73
C LEU A 53 2.67 2.18 13.55
N VAL A 54 3.84 2.71 13.14
CA VAL A 54 3.96 4.09 12.65
C VAL A 54 4.54 4.06 11.24
N TYR A 55 3.85 4.70 10.31
CA TYR A 55 4.32 4.86 8.94
C TYR A 55 4.85 6.26 8.71
N GLU A 56 6.00 6.36 8.06
CA GLU A 56 6.56 7.61 7.56
C GLU A 56 6.81 7.49 6.06
N ALA A 57 6.72 8.61 5.36
CA ALA A 57 6.91 8.63 3.92
C ALA A 57 7.48 9.98 3.45
N TYR A 58 8.23 9.92 2.36
CA TYR A 58 8.50 11.11 1.57
C TYR A 58 7.32 11.34 0.62
N VAL A 59 6.33 12.10 1.10
CA VAL A 59 4.98 12.17 0.51
C VAL A 59 4.97 12.52 -0.99
N PRO A 60 5.63 13.60 -1.49
CA PRO A 60 5.59 13.94 -2.90
C PRO A 60 6.14 12.83 -3.80
N MET A 61 7.24 12.20 -3.40
CA MET A 61 7.84 11.10 -4.16
C MET A 61 6.99 9.82 -4.07
N ALA A 62 6.44 9.54 -2.89
CA ALA A 62 5.58 8.38 -2.69
C ALA A 62 4.33 8.44 -3.57
N GLU A 63 3.63 9.57 -3.59
CA GLU A 63 2.45 9.76 -4.46
C GLU A 63 2.82 9.68 -5.94
N LYS A 64 3.96 10.23 -6.34
CA LYS A 64 4.47 10.12 -7.71
C LYS A 64 4.76 8.67 -8.09
N MET A 65 5.38 7.88 -7.20
CA MET A 65 5.67 6.48 -7.45
C MET A 65 4.39 5.63 -7.49
N MET A 66 3.40 5.92 -6.65
CA MET A 66 2.09 5.26 -6.72
C MET A 66 1.38 5.56 -8.06
N ALA A 67 1.43 6.80 -8.54
CA ALA A 67 0.89 7.16 -9.85
C ALA A 67 1.63 6.43 -11.00
N ARG A 68 2.95 6.25 -10.87
CA ARG A 68 3.73 5.44 -11.80
C ARG A 68 3.26 3.99 -11.84
N ILE A 69 2.98 3.39 -10.69
CA ILE A 69 2.41 2.04 -10.63
C ILE A 69 1.09 1.97 -11.41
N GLY A 70 0.22 2.95 -11.23
CA GLY A 70 -1.02 3.05 -11.99
C GLY A 70 -0.81 3.09 -13.51
N ALA A 71 0.19 3.85 -13.98
CA ALA A 71 0.55 3.91 -15.39
C ALA A 71 1.11 2.58 -15.91
N GLU A 72 2.00 1.93 -15.14
CA GLU A 72 2.54 0.60 -15.47
C GLU A 72 1.42 -0.45 -15.59
N ILE A 73 0.41 -0.40 -14.72
CA ILE A 73 -0.75 -1.28 -14.75
C ILE A 73 -1.57 -1.09 -16.04
N GLN A 74 -1.87 0.14 -16.39
CA GLN A 74 -2.66 0.44 -17.60
C GLN A 74 -1.94 0.05 -18.88
N GLU A 75 -0.62 0.12 -18.89
CA GLU A 75 0.19 -0.36 -20.01
C GLU A 75 0.17 -1.89 -20.13
N ARG A 76 0.30 -2.61 -18.99
CA ARG A 76 0.33 -4.08 -18.97
C ARG A 76 -1.05 -4.72 -19.15
N TRP A 77 -2.08 -4.09 -18.63
CA TRP A 77 -3.48 -4.54 -18.70
C TRP A 77 -4.34 -3.42 -19.31
N PRO A 78 -4.41 -3.33 -20.64
CA PRO A 78 -5.10 -2.21 -21.31
C PRO A 78 -6.59 -2.09 -21.02
N LEU A 79 -7.23 -3.16 -20.52
CA LEU A 79 -8.64 -3.14 -20.13
C LEU A 79 -8.87 -2.64 -18.70
N VAL A 80 -7.82 -2.37 -17.94
CA VAL A 80 -7.94 -1.68 -16.65
C VAL A 80 -8.35 -0.23 -16.89
N LYS A 81 -9.50 0.16 -16.35
CA LYS A 81 -10.11 1.49 -16.51
C LYS A 81 -9.88 2.41 -15.31
N GLY A 82 -9.68 1.83 -14.14
CA GLY A 82 -9.45 2.59 -12.92
C GLY A 82 -8.46 1.90 -12.00
N VAL A 83 -7.54 2.70 -11.45
CA VAL A 83 -6.58 2.27 -10.42
C VAL A 83 -6.52 3.35 -9.36
N SER A 84 -6.59 2.96 -8.10
CA SER A 84 -6.37 3.87 -6.97
C SER A 84 -5.53 3.16 -5.91
N ILE A 85 -4.62 3.91 -5.30
CA ILE A 85 -3.78 3.45 -4.20
C ILE A 85 -3.82 4.51 -3.10
N LEU A 86 -4.29 4.13 -1.93
CA LEU A 86 -4.31 4.97 -0.73
C LEU A 86 -3.43 4.35 0.33
N HIS A 87 -2.60 5.13 1.00
CA HIS A 87 -1.77 4.64 2.09
C HIS A 87 -1.83 5.57 3.29
N ARG A 88 -1.87 4.98 4.51
CA ARG A 88 -1.79 5.72 5.76
C ARG A 88 -0.35 6.12 6.05
N ILE A 89 -0.21 7.29 6.67
CA ILE A 89 1.00 7.72 7.37
C ILE A 89 0.63 8.04 8.82
N GLY A 90 1.62 8.03 9.71
CA GLY A 90 1.40 8.20 11.14
C GLY A 90 1.04 6.88 11.83
N ARG A 91 0.48 7.00 13.01
CA ARG A 91 0.13 5.86 13.86
C ARG A 91 -1.09 5.09 13.34
N CYS A 92 -0.95 3.76 13.30
CA CYS A 92 -2.01 2.82 12.92
C CYS A 92 -2.15 1.77 14.02
N GLU A 93 -3.39 1.55 14.44
CA GLU A 93 -3.72 0.55 15.47
C GLU A 93 -3.89 -0.83 14.84
N ILE A 94 -3.90 -1.85 15.69
CA ILE A 94 -4.15 -3.25 15.27
C ILE A 94 -5.46 -3.33 14.48
N GLU A 95 -5.46 -4.11 13.40
CA GLU A 95 -6.58 -4.32 12.46
C GLU A 95 -6.93 -3.12 11.57
N GLU A 96 -6.37 -1.93 11.79
CA GLU A 96 -6.60 -0.80 10.89
C GLU A 96 -6.05 -1.04 9.49
N PRO A 97 -6.78 -0.67 8.43
CA PRO A 97 -6.24 -0.64 7.08
C PRO A 97 -5.12 0.41 6.95
N THR A 98 -3.98 -0.02 6.48
CA THR A 98 -2.81 0.86 6.23
C THR A 98 -2.60 1.17 4.77
N VAL A 99 -3.03 0.27 3.90
CA VAL A 99 -3.02 0.44 2.45
C VAL A 99 -4.30 -0.12 1.86
N LEU A 100 -4.88 0.64 0.95
CA LEU A 100 -5.99 0.18 0.10
C LEU A 100 -5.58 0.34 -1.36
N ILE A 101 -5.85 -0.70 -2.15
CA ILE A 101 -5.66 -0.69 -3.60
C ILE A 101 -6.97 -1.13 -4.23
N ALA A 102 -7.41 -0.44 -5.28
CA ALA A 102 -8.58 -0.83 -6.05
C ALA A 102 -8.28 -0.76 -7.54
N VAL A 103 -8.72 -1.78 -8.27
CA VAL A 103 -8.57 -1.88 -9.73
C VAL A 103 -9.91 -2.23 -10.35
N ALA A 104 -10.34 -1.44 -11.33
CA ALA A 104 -11.61 -1.61 -12.03
C ALA A 104 -11.41 -2.03 -13.49
N THR A 105 -12.17 -3.03 -13.92
CA THR A 105 -12.20 -3.54 -15.30
C THR A 105 -13.62 -3.77 -15.76
N PRO A 106 -13.89 -3.83 -17.11
CA PRO A 106 -15.19 -4.19 -17.61
C PRO A 106 -15.70 -5.55 -17.10
N HIS A 107 -14.83 -6.57 -17.11
CA HIS A 107 -15.14 -7.91 -16.63
C HIS A 107 -14.09 -8.41 -15.64
N ARG A 108 -14.46 -9.37 -14.77
CA ARG A 108 -13.57 -9.96 -13.76
C ARG A 108 -12.29 -10.62 -14.31
N ASN A 109 -12.31 -11.00 -15.58
CA ASN A 109 -11.18 -11.67 -16.25
C ASN A 109 -10.33 -10.74 -17.13
N ASP A 110 -10.53 -9.42 -17.02
CA ASP A 110 -9.79 -8.43 -17.81
C ASP A 110 -8.51 -7.93 -17.11
N GLY A 111 -8.01 -8.66 -16.11
CA GLY A 111 -6.73 -8.39 -15.46
C GLY A 111 -6.81 -7.69 -14.12
N CYS A 112 -8.00 -7.48 -13.54
CA CYS A 112 -8.13 -6.74 -12.27
C CYS A 112 -7.45 -7.45 -11.08
N PHE A 113 -7.51 -8.78 -10.99
CA PHE A 113 -6.84 -9.52 -9.92
C PHE A 113 -5.32 -9.45 -10.05
N GLU A 114 -4.80 -9.69 -11.23
CA GLU A 114 -3.36 -9.64 -11.54
C GLU A 114 -2.79 -8.24 -11.33
N ALA A 115 -3.51 -7.23 -11.79
CA ALA A 115 -3.12 -5.83 -11.64
C ALA A 115 -3.12 -5.38 -10.17
N CYS A 116 -4.10 -5.82 -9.38
CA CYS A 116 -4.15 -5.52 -7.95
C CYS A 116 -2.98 -6.16 -7.20
N ARG A 117 -2.65 -7.42 -7.50
CA ARG A 117 -1.46 -8.08 -6.97
C ARG A 117 -0.18 -7.37 -7.38
N TYR A 118 -0.05 -7.03 -8.64
CA TYR A 118 1.10 -6.26 -9.15
C TYR A 118 1.27 -4.96 -8.38
N ALA A 119 0.17 -4.24 -8.12
CA ALA A 119 0.21 -2.96 -7.42
C ALA A 119 0.82 -3.07 -6.02
N ILE A 120 0.41 -4.04 -5.21
CA ILE A 120 0.95 -4.19 -3.84
C ILE A 120 2.41 -4.65 -3.86
N GLU A 121 2.77 -5.58 -4.74
CA GLU A 121 4.16 -6.04 -4.86
C GLU A 121 5.06 -4.88 -5.32
N ARG A 122 4.65 -4.13 -6.34
CA ARG A 122 5.40 -2.99 -6.88
C ARG A 122 5.51 -1.84 -5.88
N LEU A 123 4.46 -1.59 -5.09
CA LEU A 123 4.48 -0.60 -4.03
C LEU A 123 5.61 -0.87 -3.03
N LYS A 124 5.76 -2.12 -2.62
CA LYS A 124 6.83 -2.56 -1.70
C LYS A 124 8.23 -2.40 -2.29
N GLU A 125 8.35 -2.39 -3.61
CA GLU A 125 9.65 -2.23 -4.28
C GLU A 125 10.09 -0.79 -4.43
N ILE A 126 9.18 0.13 -4.81
CA ILE A 126 9.58 1.46 -5.29
C ILE A 126 9.04 2.64 -4.48
N VAL A 127 7.99 2.45 -3.68
CA VAL A 127 7.39 3.57 -2.96
C VAL A 127 8.14 3.85 -1.66
N PRO A 128 8.65 5.09 -1.44
CA PRO A 128 9.43 5.43 -0.26
C PRO A 128 8.53 5.63 0.97
N ILE A 129 8.13 4.51 1.57
CA ILE A 129 7.36 4.41 2.81
C ILE A 129 8.12 3.51 3.77
N TRP A 130 8.29 3.96 5.00
CA TRP A 130 8.96 3.22 6.08
C TRP A 130 7.97 2.86 7.16
N LYS A 131 8.13 1.67 7.74
CA LYS A 131 7.31 1.16 8.81
C LYS A 131 8.15 0.98 10.07
N GLN A 132 7.76 1.64 11.15
CA GLN A 132 8.25 1.36 12.49
C GLN A 132 7.25 0.44 13.19
N GLU A 133 7.71 -0.73 13.59
CA GLU A 133 6.94 -1.62 14.47
C GLU A 133 7.23 -1.28 15.93
N ASN A 134 6.17 -0.99 16.65
CA ASN A 134 6.23 -0.78 18.11
C ASN A 134 5.73 -2.07 18.75
N TRP A 135 6.68 -2.89 19.19
CA TRP A 135 6.40 -4.12 19.89
C TRP A 135 6.14 -3.85 21.38
N THR A 136 5.49 -4.77 22.05
CA THR A 136 5.29 -4.69 23.51
C THR A 136 6.62 -4.67 24.29
N ASP A 137 7.73 -5.10 23.68
CA ASP A 137 9.07 -5.16 24.25
C ASP A 137 10.11 -4.25 23.54
N GLY A 138 9.67 -3.30 22.69
CA GLY A 138 10.57 -2.36 22.00
C GLY A 138 10.09 -1.96 20.62
N GLU A 139 10.89 -1.14 19.91
CA GLU A 139 10.58 -0.63 18.59
C GLU A 139 11.68 -0.91 17.58
N VAL A 140 11.32 -1.07 16.31
CA VAL A 140 12.29 -1.23 15.22
C VAL A 140 11.70 -0.80 13.88
N TRP A 141 12.52 -0.18 13.04
CA TRP A 141 12.18 0.08 11.64
C TRP A 141 12.33 -1.22 10.83
N VAL A 142 11.26 -1.70 10.19
CA VAL A 142 11.20 -3.03 9.59
C VAL A 142 11.13 -3.02 8.08
N GLU A 143 10.51 -2.00 7.49
CA GLU A 143 10.32 -1.90 6.05
C GLU A 143 10.63 -0.52 5.52
N GLY A 144 11.17 -0.50 4.32
CA GLY A 144 11.33 0.64 3.44
C GLY A 144 11.42 0.13 2.00
N PRO A 145 11.62 1.00 1.02
CA PRO A 145 11.80 0.58 -0.37
C PRO A 145 12.91 -0.46 -0.48
N ARG A 146 12.65 -1.54 -1.19
CA ARG A 146 13.69 -2.54 -1.49
C ARG A 146 14.69 -1.92 -2.45
N GLN A 147 15.90 -1.68 -1.97
CA GLN A 147 17.01 -1.26 -2.84
C GLN A 147 17.75 -2.51 -3.33
N PRO A 148 18.04 -2.65 -4.62
CA PRO A 148 18.63 -3.86 -5.18
C PRO A 148 20.06 -4.19 -4.70
N GLU A 149 20.77 -3.26 -4.04
CA GLU A 149 22.22 -3.39 -3.80
C GLU A 149 22.72 -2.80 -2.49
N LEU A 150 21.93 -2.66 -1.43
CA LEU A 150 22.47 -2.24 -0.14
C LEU A 150 22.56 -3.41 0.84
N ASP A 151 23.79 -3.57 1.34
CA ASP A 151 24.21 -4.53 2.34
C ASP A 151 23.19 -4.68 3.49
N VAL A 152 22.86 -5.92 3.81
CA VAL A 152 21.82 -6.36 4.75
C VAL A 152 22.08 -5.94 6.21
N SER A 153 23.12 -5.15 6.48
CA SER A 153 23.58 -4.84 7.83
C SER A 153 23.04 -3.52 8.42
N THR A 154 22.32 -2.70 7.65
CA THR A 154 21.78 -1.43 8.16
C THR A 154 20.27 -1.38 7.98
N PRO A 155 19.49 -1.13 9.06
CA PRO A 155 18.06 -0.90 8.92
C PRO A 155 17.80 0.28 7.98
N ASN A 156 16.92 0.09 7.01
CA ASN A 156 16.52 1.14 6.08
C ASN A 156 15.65 2.15 6.83
N GLN A 157 16.23 3.26 7.24
CA GLN A 157 15.54 4.31 8.00
C GLN A 157 15.05 5.42 7.06
N PRO A 158 13.95 6.12 7.42
CA PRO A 158 13.50 7.29 6.67
C PRO A 158 14.55 8.40 6.71
N PRO A 159 14.59 9.29 5.71
CA PRO A 159 15.45 10.46 5.76
C PRO A 159 15.03 11.38 6.93
N THR A 160 16.00 11.83 7.68
CA THR A 160 15.83 12.81 8.77
C THR A 160 15.52 14.20 8.24
#